data_8b097fb85aa5c391a5e0ba46302343d1
#
_entry.id   8b097fb85aa5c391a5e0ba46302343d1
#
_cell.length_a   1.000
_cell.length_b   1.000
_cell.length_c   1.000
_cell.angle_alpha   90.00
_cell.angle_beta   90.00
_cell.angle_gamma   90.00
#
_symmetry.space_group_name_H-M   'P 1'
#
loop_
_entity.id
_entity.type
_entity.pdbx_description
1 polymer ?
#
loop_
_entity_poly.entity_id
_entity_poly.type
_entity_poly.pdbx_seq_one_letter_code
_entity_poly.pdbx_strand_id
1 'polypeptide(L)'
;GAGTEDYTCLIKSDDQKIGRLAGEYILNNLYEKNKKIVVFQGVEESPVSKQRLKGFQDSVQGTIPEEDITYYCGDWLRDRAELRMKDYLISHDSADIVFAFNDDMAYGAYQACQQYRIEGKVHLIGVDGFEGESAGLSLVDKGVLDATIQTPDFGGLSYEIARKLLEGNKVEKNIIIQPELILQGGAKRKE
;
A
#
# COMPACT_ATOMS: atom_id res chain seq x y z
N GLY A 1 11.43 -2.09 -13.94
CA GLY A 1 12.55 -2.68 -13.27
C GLY A 1 13.58 -3.16 -14.26
N ALA A 2 14.87 -2.94 -13.98
CA ALA A 2 15.95 -3.41 -14.82
C ALA A 2 15.87 -4.94 -14.96
N GLY A 3 15.51 -5.44 -16.13
CA GLY A 3 15.53 -6.87 -16.48
C GLY A 3 16.95 -7.39 -16.73
N THR A 4 17.97 -6.61 -16.42
CA THR A 4 19.38 -6.95 -16.54
C THR A 4 20.03 -6.88 -15.18
N GLU A 5 20.97 -7.77 -14.90
CA GLU A 5 21.79 -7.73 -13.69
C GLU A 5 22.96 -6.71 -13.77
N ASP A 6 22.92 -5.77 -14.73
CA ASP A 6 23.92 -4.74 -14.99
C ASP A 6 23.76 -3.54 -14.06
N TYR A 7 23.80 -3.78 -12.76
CA TYR A 7 23.87 -2.76 -11.73
C TYR A 7 24.89 -3.12 -10.65
N THR A 8 25.46 -2.11 -10.03
CA THR A 8 26.43 -2.28 -8.95
C THR A 8 25.74 -2.63 -7.63
N CYS A 9 24.63 -1.94 -7.33
CA CYS A 9 23.80 -2.17 -6.15
C CYS A 9 22.36 -1.81 -6.46
N LEU A 10 21.43 -2.69 -6.07
CA LEU A 10 19.99 -2.44 -6.10
C LEU A 10 19.47 -2.34 -4.66
N ILE A 11 18.84 -1.21 -4.35
CA ILE A 11 18.14 -1.00 -3.08
C ILE A 11 16.64 -1.00 -3.38
N LYS A 12 15.87 -1.84 -2.70
CA LYS A 12 14.42 -1.95 -2.92
C LYS A 12 13.68 -2.31 -1.64
N SER A 13 12.38 -2.03 -1.60
CA SER A 13 11.47 -2.56 -0.60
C SER A 13 11.09 -4.02 -0.90
N ASP A 14 10.64 -4.75 0.11
CA ASP A 14 9.96 -6.04 -0.06
C ASP A 14 8.48 -5.80 -0.39
N ASP A 15 8.19 -5.57 -1.68
CA ASP A 15 6.83 -5.26 -2.14
C ASP A 15 5.85 -6.43 -1.95
N GLN A 16 6.33 -7.68 -1.97
CA GLN A 16 5.46 -8.81 -1.67
C GLN A 16 5.08 -8.83 -0.17
N LYS A 17 6.02 -8.49 0.71
CA LYS A 17 5.73 -8.34 2.14
C LYS A 17 4.75 -7.18 2.40
N ILE A 18 4.83 -6.09 1.64
CA ILE A 18 3.86 -4.99 1.72
C ILE A 18 2.44 -5.51 1.51
N GLY A 19 2.19 -6.22 0.42
CA GLY A 19 0.87 -6.79 0.14
C GLY A 19 0.42 -7.76 1.22
N ARG A 20 1.33 -8.59 1.72
CA ARG A 20 1.05 -9.54 2.80
C ARG A 20 0.64 -8.83 4.09
N LEU A 21 1.39 -7.82 4.53
CA LEU A 21 1.06 -7.04 5.73
C LEU A 21 -0.33 -6.41 5.66
N ALA A 22 -0.72 -5.89 4.48
CA ALA A 22 -2.07 -5.37 4.28
C ALA A 22 -3.14 -6.46 4.45
N GLY A 23 -2.98 -7.60 3.80
CA GLY A 23 -3.93 -8.70 3.89
C GLY A 23 -4.02 -9.28 5.30
N GLU A 24 -2.89 -9.48 5.99
CA GLU A 24 -2.85 -9.93 7.39
C GLU A 24 -3.53 -8.92 8.32
N TYR A 25 -3.31 -7.62 8.12
CA TYR A 25 -3.99 -6.58 8.91
C TYR A 25 -5.50 -6.62 8.69
N ILE A 26 -5.94 -6.74 7.44
CA ILE A 26 -7.36 -6.85 7.08
C ILE A 26 -7.98 -8.08 7.77
N LEU A 27 -7.38 -9.26 7.62
CA LEU A 27 -7.89 -10.50 8.19
C LEU A 27 -8.00 -10.47 9.72
N ASN A 28 -7.00 -9.90 10.38
CA ASN A 28 -6.91 -9.94 11.83
C ASN A 28 -7.69 -8.84 12.54
N ASN A 29 -8.08 -7.75 11.84
CA ASN A 29 -8.62 -6.58 12.51
C ASN A 29 -9.91 -6.02 11.89
N LEU A 30 -10.14 -6.24 10.58
CA LEU A 30 -11.18 -5.55 9.85
C LEU A 30 -12.19 -6.48 9.19
N TYR A 31 -11.74 -7.65 8.72
CA TYR A 31 -12.58 -8.53 7.93
C TYR A 31 -13.58 -9.31 8.82
N GLU A 32 -14.82 -9.26 8.41
CA GLU A 32 -15.90 -10.14 8.84
C GLU A 32 -16.55 -10.74 7.59
N LYS A 33 -17.25 -11.86 7.75
CA LYS A 33 -17.88 -12.56 6.62
C LYS A 33 -18.82 -11.63 5.84
N ASN A 34 -18.72 -11.68 4.53
CA ASN A 34 -19.48 -10.89 3.52
C ASN A 34 -19.08 -9.41 3.43
N LYS A 35 -18.03 -8.94 4.11
CA LYS A 35 -17.49 -7.60 3.89
C LYS A 35 -16.87 -7.48 2.50
N LYS A 36 -17.13 -6.38 1.83
CA LYS A 36 -16.63 -6.08 0.48
C LYS A 36 -15.34 -5.29 0.52
N ILE A 37 -14.37 -5.76 -0.24
CA ILE A 37 -13.03 -5.19 -0.29
C ILE A 37 -12.79 -4.61 -1.69
N VAL A 38 -12.32 -3.37 -1.74
CA VAL A 38 -11.88 -2.72 -2.98
C VAL A 38 -10.36 -2.57 -2.93
N VAL A 39 -9.67 -3.08 -3.94
CA VAL A 39 -8.21 -3.02 -4.05
C VAL A 39 -7.82 -2.10 -5.21
N PHE A 40 -7.09 -1.02 -4.89
CA PHE A 40 -6.52 -0.12 -5.90
C PHE A 40 -5.07 -0.48 -6.18
N GLN A 41 -4.83 -1.02 -7.36
CA GLN A 41 -3.50 -1.36 -7.85
C GLN A 41 -2.84 -0.15 -8.51
N GLY A 42 -1.50 -0.15 -8.55
CA GLY A 42 -0.74 0.78 -9.38
C GLY A 42 -0.80 0.42 -10.86
N VAL A 43 0.14 0.97 -11.64
CA VAL A 43 0.28 0.62 -13.06
C VAL A 43 0.44 -0.89 -13.21
N GLU A 44 -0.37 -1.49 -14.08
CA GLU A 44 -0.50 -2.95 -14.22
C GLU A 44 0.84 -3.63 -14.56
N GLU A 45 1.63 -3.01 -15.45
CA GLU A 45 2.92 -3.56 -15.86
C GLU A 45 4.04 -3.38 -14.82
N SER A 46 3.81 -2.60 -13.77
CA SER A 46 4.81 -2.35 -12.73
C SER A 46 5.13 -3.63 -11.94
N PRO A 47 6.41 -4.02 -11.83
CA PRO A 47 6.82 -5.11 -10.95
C PRO A 47 6.41 -4.89 -9.49
N VAL A 48 6.42 -3.64 -9.01
CA VAL A 48 5.97 -3.25 -7.67
C VAL A 48 4.49 -3.59 -7.49
N SER A 49 3.64 -3.17 -8.45
CA SER A 49 2.21 -3.47 -8.42
C SER A 49 1.95 -4.98 -8.39
N LYS A 50 2.63 -5.74 -9.26
CA LYS A 50 2.49 -7.21 -9.34
C LYS A 50 2.92 -7.91 -8.04
N GLN A 51 3.99 -7.45 -7.40
CA GLN A 51 4.48 -8.04 -6.15
C GLN A 51 3.55 -7.71 -4.97
N ARG A 52 3.06 -6.47 -4.85
CA ARG A 52 2.07 -6.08 -3.83
C ARG A 52 0.78 -6.89 -3.99
N LEU A 53 0.28 -7.00 -5.24
CA LEU A 53 -0.90 -7.82 -5.52
C LEU A 53 -0.71 -9.27 -5.10
N LYS A 54 0.42 -9.87 -5.50
CA LYS A 54 0.71 -11.26 -5.16
C LYS A 54 0.75 -11.47 -3.64
N GLY A 55 1.45 -10.59 -2.91
CA GLY A 55 1.54 -10.68 -1.45
C GLY A 55 0.18 -10.58 -0.77
N PHE A 56 -0.68 -9.68 -1.23
CA PHE A 56 -2.05 -9.54 -0.75
C PHE A 56 -2.87 -10.81 -1.03
N GLN A 57 -2.92 -11.25 -2.27
CA GLN A 57 -3.67 -12.45 -2.68
C GLN A 57 -3.22 -13.69 -1.91
N ASP A 58 -1.91 -13.92 -1.80
CA ASP A 58 -1.35 -15.06 -1.05
C ASP A 58 -1.79 -15.05 0.43
N SER A 59 -1.96 -13.85 1.04
CA SER A 59 -2.34 -13.73 2.45
C SER A 59 -3.83 -13.95 2.72
N VAL A 60 -4.71 -13.57 1.77
CA VAL A 60 -6.16 -13.67 1.95
C VAL A 60 -6.77 -14.93 1.34
N GLN A 61 -5.99 -15.67 0.54
CA GLN A 61 -6.44 -16.87 -0.15
C GLN A 61 -7.03 -17.91 0.80
N GLY A 62 -8.19 -18.44 0.46
CA GLY A 62 -8.89 -19.45 1.26
C GLY A 62 -9.66 -18.92 2.46
N THR A 63 -9.53 -17.64 2.78
CA THR A 63 -10.27 -16.98 3.88
C THR A 63 -11.30 -15.99 3.35
N ILE A 64 -10.91 -15.13 2.39
CA ILE A 64 -11.79 -14.16 1.76
C ILE A 64 -12.21 -14.70 0.39
N PRO A 65 -13.53 -14.85 0.13
CA PRO A 65 -14.02 -15.24 -1.18
C PRO A 65 -13.61 -14.23 -2.25
N GLU A 66 -13.22 -14.70 -3.45
CA GLU A 66 -12.80 -13.84 -4.54
C GLU A 66 -13.91 -12.89 -5.00
N GLU A 67 -15.17 -13.32 -4.90
CA GLU A 67 -16.35 -12.49 -5.21
C GLU A 67 -16.58 -11.34 -4.22
N ASP A 68 -15.88 -11.33 -3.09
CA ASP A 68 -15.92 -10.22 -2.13
C ASP A 68 -14.82 -9.18 -2.39
N ILE A 69 -13.93 -9.41 -3.36
CA ILE A 69 -12.81 -8.53 -3.68
C ILE A 69 -12.98 -7.96 -5.09
N THR A 70 -12.98 -6.64 -5.18
CA THR A 70 -13.00 -5.93 -6.47
C THR A 70 -11.67 -5.21 -6.68
N TYR A 71 -11.05 -5.42 -7.84
CA TYR A 71 -9.76 -4.84 -8.20
C TYR A 71 -9.92 -3.72 -9.23
N TYR A 72 -9.25 -2.60 -9.00
CA TYR A 72 -9.15 -1.50 -9.97
C TYR A 72 -7.70 -1.08 -10.18
N CYS A 73 -7.35 -0.73 -11.42
CA CYS A 73 -6.12 -0.02 -11.71
C CYS A 73 -6.31 1.47 -11.40
N GLY A 74 -5.55 2.01 -10.46
CA GLY A 74 -5.52 3.41 -10.08
C GLY A 74 -4.31 4.16 -10.64
N ASP A 75 -3.41 3.48 -11.37
CA ASP A 75 -2.22 4.06 -12.03
C ASP A 75 -1.31 4.88 -11.10
N TRP A 76 -1.31 4.60 -9.80
CA TRP A 76 -0.64 5.37 -8.73
C TRP A 76 -1.24 6.78 -8.49
N LEU A 77 -2.38 7.11 -9.11
CA LEU A 77 -2.94 8.46 -9.14
C LEU A 77 -4.17 8.58 -8.24
N ARG A 78 -4.21 9.65 -7.46
CA ARG A 78 -5.30 10.00 -6.54
C ARG A 78 -6.64 10.15 -7.26
N ASP A 79 -6.66 10.95 -8.31
CA ASP A 79 -7.86 11.25 -9.10
C ASP A 79 -8.42 10.01 -9.81
N ARG A 80 -7.55 9.10 -10.25
CA ARG A 80 -7.95 7.82 -10.82
C ARG A 80 -8.64 6.94 -9.77
N ALA A 81 -8.06 6.82 -8.59
CA ALA A 81 -8.65 6.03 -7.51
C ALA A 81 -9.97 6.65 -7.04
N GLU A 82 -10.06 7.99 -6.93
CA GLU A 82 -11.30 8.68 -6.62
C GLU A 82 -12.41 8.36 -7.65
N LEU A 83 -12.09 8.46 -8.94
CA LEU A 83 -13.03 8.16 -10.02
C LEU A 83 -13.51 6.70 -9.95
N ARG A 84 -12.59 5.74 -9.81
CA ARG A 84 -12.91 4.31 -9.74
C ARG A 84 -13.71 3.96 -8.49
N MET A 85 -13.44 4.61 -7.37
CA MET A 85 -14.25 4.43 -6.16
C MET A 85 -15.67 4.93 -6.35
N LYS A 86 -15.87 6.07 -7.05
CA LYS A 86 -17.21 6.55 -7.42
C LYS A 86 -17.93 5.57 -8.34
N ASP A 87 -17.24 5.05 -9.36
CA ASP A 87 -17.82 4.03 -10.26
C ASP A 87 -18.27 2.79 -9.47
N TYR A 88 -17.45 2.35 -8.50
CA TYR A 88 -17.80 1.26 -7.61
C TYR A 88 -19.04 1.57 -6.78
N LEU A 89 -19.09 2.72 -6.12
CA LEU A 89 -20.21 3.14 -5.25
C LEU A 89 -21.52 3.38 -5.99
N ILE A 90 -21.48 3.69 -7.30
CA ILE A 90 -22.68 3.76 -8.15
C ILE A 90 -23.28 2.36 -8.38
N SER A 91 -22.44 1.33 -8.44
CA SER A 91 -22.84 -0.04 -8.78
C SER A 91 -23.08 -0.92 -7.55
N HIS A 92 -22.63 -0.48 -6.39
CA HIS A 92 -22.68 -1.23 -5.13
C HIS A 92 -23.11 -0.28 -3.99
N ASP A 93 -23.95 -0.77 -3.10
CA ASP A 93 -24.51 0.04 -2.01
C ASP A 93 -23.46 0.48 -0.97
N SER A 94 -22.35 -0.24 -0.85
CA SER A 94 -21.28 0.03 0.12
C SER A 94 -19.95 -0.61 -0.28
N ALA A 95 -18.85 -0.09 0.30
CA ALA A 95 -17.59 -0.76 0.47
C ALA A 95 -17.29 -0.82 1.96
N ASP A 96 -16.68 -1.90 2.44
CA ASP A 96 -16.30 -2.02 3.85
C ASP A 96 -14.83 -1.72 4.06
N ILE A 97 -13.98 -2.19 3.15
CA ILE A 97 -12.53 -2.09 3.25
C ILE A 97 -11.95 -1.66 1.91
N VAL A 98 -11.02 -0.72 1.94
CA VAL A 98 -10.22 -0.30 0.79
C VAL A 98 -8.75 -0.57 1.09
N PHE A 99 -8.09 -1.29 0.22
CA PHE A 99 -6.63 -1.39 0.21
C PHE A 99 -6.07 -0.74 -1.06
N ALA A 100 -5.29 0.30 -0.91
CA ALA A 100 -4.64 0.99 -2.02
C ALA A 100 -3.12 0.79 -1.97
N PHE A 101 -2.50 0.59 -3.13
CA PHE A 101 -1.07 0.34 -3.24
C PHE A 101 -0.20 1.57 -3.03
N ASN A 102 -0.80 2.74 -2.79
CA ASN A 102 -0.16 3.90 -2.20
C ASN A 102 -1.17 4.78 -1.44
N ASP A 103 -0.66 5.68 -0.62
CA ASP A 103 -1.46 6.58 0.23
C ASP A 103 -2.25 7.60 -0.60
N ASP A 104 -1.74 8.03 -1.75
CA ASP A 104 -2.44 8.94 -2.64
C ASP A 104 -3.72 8.33 -3.21
N MET A 105 -3.69 7.08 -3.65
CA MET A 105 -4.88 6.36 -4.10
C MET A 105 -5.85 6.08 -2.94
N ALA A 106 -5.34 5.74 -1.74
CA ALA A 106 -6.17 5.58 -0.55
C ALA A 106 -6.92 6.89 -0.22
N TYR A 107 -6.23 8.02 -0.30
CA TYR A 107 -6.84 9.34 -0.09
C TYR A 107 -7.86 9.69 -1.18
N GLY A 108 -7.60 9.33 -2.44
CA GLY A 108 -8.59 9.47 -3.52
C GLY A 108 -9.86 8.68 -3.25
N ALA A 109 -9.74 7.43 -2.81
CA ALA A 109 -10.89 6.62 -2.40
C ALA A 109 -11.63 7.25 -1.21
N TYR A 110 -10.93 7.78 -0.21
CA TYR A 110 -11.52 8.54 0.89
C TYR A 110 -12.34 9.73 0.41
N GLN A 111 -11.81 10.53 -0.54
CA GLN A 111 -12.52 11.68 -1.10
C GLN A 111 -13.83 11.27 -1.79
N ALA A 112 -13.85 10.14 -2.49
CA ALA A 112 -15.07 9.57 -3.02
C ALA A 112 -16.05 9.19 -1.90
N CYS A 113 -15.58 8.50 -0.85
CA CYS A 113 -16.41 8.14 0.31
C CYS A 113 -17.02 9.36 0.98
N GLN A 114 -16.29 10.48 1.11
CA GLN A 114 -16.82 11.74 1.64
C GLN A 114 -17.98 12.29 0.79
N GLN A 115 -17.86 12.25 -0.53
CA GLN A 115 -18.93 12.73 -1.43
C GLN A 115 -20.21 11.90 -1.28
N TYR A 116 -20.08 10.61 -0.97
CA TYR A 116 -21.20 9.70 -0.72
C TYR A 116 -21.60 9.62 0.77
N ARG A 117 -20.93 10.37 1.66
CA ARG A 117 -21.19 10.43 3.12
C ARG A 117 -21.07 9.07 3.82
N ILE A 118 -20.07 8.30 3.42
CA ILE A 118 -19.77 6.97 3.99
C ILE A 118 -18.35 6.85 4.53
N GLU A 119 -17.58 7.96 4.58
CA GLU A 119 -16.18 7.97 4.99
C GLU A 119 -15.92 7.35 6.37
N GLY A 120 -16.87 7.46 7.30
CA GLY A 120 -16.76 6.85 8.63
C GLY A 120 -17.19 5.38 8.70
N LYS A 121 -17.54 4.76 7.56
CA LYS A 121 -18.01 3.37 7.48
C LYS A 121 -17.04 2.48 6.70
N VAL A 122 -16.04 3.06 6.07
CA VAL A 122 -15.08 2.37 5.19
C VAL A 122 -13.70 2.43 5.84
N HIS A 123 -13.08 1.28 6.02
CA HIS A 123 -11.71 1.15 6.48
C HIS A 123 -10.75 1.35 5.32
N LEU A 124 -9.73 2.19 5.48
CA LEU A 124 -8.79 2.52 4.42
C LEU A 124 -7.36 2.20 4.82
N ILE A 125 -6.67 1.43 3.99
CA ILE A 125 -5.27 1.07 4.16
C ILE A 125 -4.49 1.58 2.96
N GLY A 126 -3.40 2.31 3.24
CA GLY A 126 -2.46 2.82 2.24
C GLY A 126 -1.09 2.16 2.29
N VAL A 127 -0.20 2.65 1.46
CA VAL A 127 1.22 2.29 1.42
C VAL A 127 2.01 3.55 1.11
N ASP A 128 3.22 3.61 1.53
CA ASP A 128 4.32 4.56 1.45
C ASP A 128 4.64 5.15 2.82
N GLY A 129 3.64 5.65 3.58
CA GLY A 129 3.84 6.16 4.93
C GLY A 129 4.83 7.32 4.98
N PHE A 130 4.77 8.24 3.99
CA PHE A 130 5.62 9.41 3.98
C PHE A 130 5.18 10.46 5.00
N GLU A 131 6.12 11.31 5.41
CA GLU A 131 5.86 12.51 6.19
C GLU A 131 5.30 13.62 5.29
N GLY A 132 4.44 14.47 5.85
CA GLY A 132 3.84 15.62 5.15
C GLY A 132 2.39 15.83 5.53
N GLU A 133 1.86 17.03 5.29
CA GLU A 133 0.51 17.42 5.75
C GLU A 133 -0.62 16.55 5.18
N SER A 134 -0.47 16.07 3.96
CA SER A 134 -1.43 15.20 3.25
C SER A 134 -0.83 13.83 2.89
N ALA A 135 0.25 13.44 3.56
CA ALA A 135 0.94 12.18 3.33
C ALA A 135 0.49 11.11 4.33
N GLY A 136 0.84 9.86 4.07
CA GLY A 136 0.30 8.68 4.74
C GLY A 136 0.34 8.73 6.27
N LEU A 137 1.47 9.13 6.88
CA LEU A 137 1.56 9.22 8.35
C LEU A 137 0.55 10.22 8.92
N SER A 138 0.44 11.41 8.31
CA SER A 138 -0.53 12.42 8.74
C SER A 138 -1.98 11.97 8.51
N LEU A 139 -2.26 11.20 7.46
CA LEU A 139 -3.59 10.66 7.19
C LEU A 139 -3.98 9.59 8.22
N VAL A 140 -3.04 8.78 8.66
CA VAL A 140 -3.27 7.82 9.76
C VAL A 140 -3.50 8.54 11.09
N ASP A 141 -2.69 9.55 11.43
CA ASP A 141 -2.85 10.32 12.67
C ASP A 141 -4.18 11.08 12.73
N LYS A 142 -4.68 11.55 11.58
CA LYS A 142 -5.99 12.21 11.44
C LYS A 142 -7.17 11.22 11.42
N GLY A 143 -6.91 9.92 11.42
CA GLY A 143 -7.96 8.90 11.30
C GLY A 143 -8.64 8.84 9.93
N VAL A 144 -7.98 9.34 8.89
CA VAL A 144 -8.40 9.21 7.48
C VAL A 144 -8.07 7.82 6.95
N LEU A 145 -6.88 7.31 7.30
CA LEU A 145 -6.47 5.94 7.06
C LEU A 145 -6.43 5.19 8.39
N ASP A 146 -6.88 3.94 8.40
CA ASP A 146 -6.72 3.04 9.55
C ASP A 146 -5.26 2.62 9.71
N ALA A 147 -4.56 2.46 8.59
CA ALA A 147 -3.16 2.07 8.54
C ALA A 147 -2.48 2.54 7.26
N THR A 148 -1.16 2.69 7.32
CA THR A 148 -0.29 2.72 6.13
C THR A 148 0.87 1.75 6.31
N ILE A 149 1.34 1.15 5.22
CA ILE A 149 2.54 0.32 5.26
C ILE A 149 3.69 1.19 4.80
N GLN A 150 4.52 1.60 5.75
CA GLN A 150 5.63 2.48 5.48
C GLN A 150 6.70 1.77 4.64
N THR A 151 7.02 2.38 3.50
CA THR A 151 8.20 2.03 2.74
C THR A 151 9.39 2.84 3.28
N PRO A 152 10.58 2.24 3.35
CA PRO A 152 11.73 2.94 3.89
C PRO A 152 12.16 4.10 2.99
N ASP A 153 12.73 5.15 3.61
CA ASP A 153 13.45 6.19 2.89
C ASP A 153 14.74 5.64 2.29
N PHE A 154 14.80 5.62 0.98
CA PHE A 154 15.98 5.16 0.24
C PHE A 154 17.08 6.23 0.14
N GLY A 155 16.78 7.50 0.37
CA GLY A 155 17.69 8.62 0.13
C GLY A 155 18.97 8.53 0.96
N GLY A 156 18.83 8.43 2.27
CA GLY A 156 19.97 8.32 3.19
C GLY A 156 20.83 7.09 2.93
N LEU A 157 20.19 5.92 2.79
CA LEU A 157 20.90 4.69 2.50
C LEU A 157 21.59 4.70 1.13
N SER A 158 20.93 5.23 0.10
CA SER A 158 21.52 5.35 -1.24
C SER A 158 22.76 6.23 -1.23
N TYR A 159 22.72 7.35 -0.48
CA TYR A 159 23.88 8.22 -0.31
C TYR A 159 25.05 7.48 0.36
N GLU A 160 24.79 6.78 1.47
CA GLU A 160 25.83 5.99 2.17
C GLU A 160 26.46 4.89 1.30
N ILE A 161 25.63 4.19 0.52
CA ILE A 161 26.12 3.15 -0.41
C ILE A 161 26.97 3.78 -1.53
N ALA A 162 26.51 4.89 -2.13
CA ALA A 162 27.26 5.61 -3.15
C ALA A 162 28.61 6.10 -2.61
N ARG A 163 28.65 6.66 -1.39
CA ARG A 163 29.90 7.09 -0.74
C ARG A 163 30.86 5.93 -0.55
N LYS A 164 30.38 4.78 -0.05
CA LYS A 164 31.22 3.58 0.13
C LYS A 164 31.82 3.10 -1.20
N LEU A 165 31.03 3.11 -2.28
CA LEU A 165 31.51 2.73 -3.61
C LEU A 165 32.58 3.69 -4.14
N LEU A 166 32.42 5.01 -3.94
CA LEU A 166 33.43 6.01 -4.32
C LEU A 166 34.76 5.86 -3.54
N GLU A 167 34.69 5.37 -2.30
CA GLU A 167 35.85 5.06 -1.47
C GLU A 167 36.51 3.72 -1.85
N GLY A 168 36.01 3.01 -2.86
CA GLY A 168 36.53 1.71 -3.30
C GLY A 168 36.06 0.53 -2.45
N ASN A 169 35.11 0.72 -1.55
CA ASN A 169 34.57 -0.35 -0.73
C ASN A 169 33.62 -1.25 -1.52
N LYS A 170 33.57 -2.52 -1.16
CA LYS A 170 32.55 -3.44 -1.67
C LYS A 170 31.24 -3.23 -0.92
N VAL A 171 30.14 -3.30 -1.64
CA VAL A 171 28.77 -3.24 -1.10
C VAL A 171 27.99 -4.47 -1.54
N GLU A 172 26.91 -4.77 -0.82
CA GLU A 172 25.96 -5.83 -1.23
C GLU A 172 25.28 -5.47 -2.55
N LYS A 173 25.17 -6.44 -3.45
CA LYS A 173 24.54 -6.23 -4.77
C LYS A 173 23.03 -5.97 -4.65
N ASN A 174 22.35 -6.60 -3.69
CA ASN A 174 20.90 -6.44 -3.47
C ASN A 174 20.63 -6.16 -2.00
N ILE A 175 20.07 -5.01 -1.71
CA ILE A 175 19.68 -4.59 -0.37
C ILE A 175 18.14 -4.51 -0.37
N ILE A 176 17.51 -5.39 0.42
CA ILE A 176 16.05 -5.43 0.58
C ILE A 176 15.71 -4.85 1.94
N ILE A 177 15.00 -3.73 1.94
CA ILE A 177 14.56 -3.06 3.17
C ILE A 177 13.15 -3.51 3.50
N GLN A 178 12.93 -3.85 4.78
CA GLN A 178 11.66 -4.38 5.24
C GLN A 178 10.66 -3.24 5.47
N PRO A 179 9.42 -3.38 4.97
CA PRO A 179 8.34 -2.44 5.26
C PRO A 179 7.81 -2.64 6.68
N GLU A 180 7.20 -1.59 7.24
CA GLU A 180 6.57 -1.60 8.56
C GLU A 180 5.10 -1.16 8.47
N LEU A 181 4.20 -1.83 9.23
CA LEU A 181 2.80 -1.40 9.37
C LEU A 181 2.71 -0.30 10.43
N ILE A 182 2.14 0.84 10.05
CA ILE A 182 1.92 2.00 10.93
C ILE A 182 0.42 2.16 11.17
N LEU A 183 0.05 2.24 12.45
CA LEU A 183 -1.31 2.44 12.92
C LEU A 183 -1.44 3.78 13.65
N GLN A 184 -2.67 4.25 13.86
CA GLN A 184 -2.93 5.45 14.64
C GLN A 184 -2.27 5.34 16.05
N GLY A 185 -1.64 6.43 16.48
CA GLY A 185 -0.89 6.45 17.74
C GLY A 185 0.53 5.89 17.64
N GLY A 186 1.05 5.62 16.45
CA GLY A 186 2.44 5.18 16.23
C GLY A 186 2.73 3.78 16.77
N ALA A 187 1.71 2.98 17.03
CA ALA A 187 1.88 1.63 17.56
C ALA A 187 2.48 0.71 16.49
N LYS A 188 3.81 0.63 16.46
CA LYS A 188 4.51 -0.47 15.80
C LYS A 188 4.04 -1.77 16.47
N ARG A 189 3.24 -2.60 15.78
CA ARG A 189 3.04 -3.97 16.25
C ARG A 189 4.39 -4.68 16.14
N LYS A 190 4.97 -4.99 17.30
CA LYS A 190 6.08 -5.95 17.36
C LYS A 190 5.54 -7.30 16.91
N GLU A 191 6.28 -7.91 15.96
CA GLU A 191 6.11 -9.30 15.57
C GLU A 191 6.11 -10.24 16.76
#